data_ebd34faeab4938ae3107f2f2956c9f4c
#
_entry.id   ebd34faeab4938ae3107f2f2956c9f4c
#
_cell.length_a   1.000
_cell.length_b   1.000
_cell.length_c   1.000
_cell.angle_alpha   90.00
_cell.angle_beta   90.00
_cell.angle_gamma   90.00
#
_symmetry.space_group_name_H-M   'P 1'
#
loop_
_entity.id
_entity.type
_entity.pdbx_description
1 polymer ?
#
loop_
_entity_poly.entity_id
_entity_poly.type
_entity_poly.pdbx_seq_one_letter_code
_entity_poly.pdbx_strand_id
1 'polypeptide(L)'
;LLNQAWGFPNPVVSIAEIQARVDSFMDASALDWECNALQSVRPGVIIEELVLAEDSRGKLSVDEYKFYTVWGQVMFGESVPFSSGAAMEISRDGQVLTSVLPCPPVCLSPCYDQMVQKAEQIAQGARTDFLRVDLLVHGKCDGLYVSEVELYPASDFSAPLKELVAQQWRKGYGI
;
A
#
# COMPACT_ATOMS: atom_id res chain seq x y z
N LEU A 1 5.44 -11.58 -6.75
CA LEU A 1 6.53 -11.87 -7.71
C LEU A 1 7.45 -10.67 -7.98
N LEU A 2 6.99 -9.44 -7.75
CA LEU A 2 7.82 -8.23 -7.92
C LEU A 2 8.85 -8.03 -6.79
N ASN A 3 8.62 -8.57 -5.60
CA ASN A 3 9.52 -8.40 -4.44
C ASN A 3 10.91 -9.01 -4.58
N GLN A 4 11.17 -9.84 -5.60
CA GLN A 4 12.52 -10.38 -5.85
C GLN A 4 13.34 -9.54 -6.86
N ALA A 5 12.73 -8.54 -7.50
CA ALA A 5 13.41 -7.74 -8.52
C ALA A 5 14.16 -6.51 -7.98
N TRP A 6 14.02 -6.20 -6.69
CA TRP A 6 14.52 -4.95 -6.10
C TRP A 6 15.85 -5.08 -5.37
N GLY A 7 16.72 -5.98 -5.82
CA GLY A 7 18.12 -6.01 -5.35
C GLY A 7 18.91 -4.87 -5.99
N PHE A 8 19.12 -3.76 -5.33
CA PHE A 8 20.09 -2.74 -5.76
C PHE A 8 21.53 -3.15 -5.41
N PRO A 9 22.51 -2.88 -6.27
CA PRO A 9 22.44 -2.23 -7.56
C PRO A 9 21.78 -3.14 -8.61
N ASN A 10 20.83 -2.56 -9.32
CA ASN A 10 20.01 -3.27 -10.28
C ASN A 10 20.85 -3.88 -11.40
N PRO A 11 20.76 -5.17 -11.69
CA PRO A 11 21.21 -5.65 -12.97
C PRO A 11 20.39 -4.93 -14.04
N VAL A 12 21.06 -4.40 -15.05
CA VAL A 12 20.37 -3.81 -16.21
C VAL A 12 19.49 -4.89 -16.80
N VAL A 13 18.17 -4.77 -16.56
CA VAL A 13 17.20 -5.71 -17.10
C VAL A 13 17.05 -5.39 -18.60
N SER A 14 17.30 -6.36 -19.45
CA SER A 14 17.15 -6.17 -20.88
C SER A 14 15.68 -6.01 -21.28
N ILE A 15 15.42 -5.30 -22.39
CA ILE A 15 14.06 -5.20 -22.94
C ILE A 15 13.45 -6.58 -23.18
N ALA A 16 14.26 -7.55 -23.61
CA ALA A 16 13.81 -8.92 -23.84
C ALA A 16 13.33 -9.61 -22.55
N GLU A 17 14.01 -9.38 -21.42
CA GLU A 17 13.58 -9.90 -20.12
C GLU A 17 12.30 -9.22 -19.63
N ILE A 18 12.16 -7.91 -19.85
CA ILE A 18 10.91 -7.19 -19.54
C ILE A 18 9.78 -7.78 -20.38
N GLN A 19 9.99 -7.95 -21.70
CA GLN A 19 8.99 -8.51 -22.59
C GLN A 19 8.58 -9.93 -22.17
N ALA A 20 9.53 -10.81 -21.86
CA ALA A 20 9.24 -12.17 -21.42
C ALA A 20 8.41 -12.22 -20.11
N ARG A 21 8.67 -11.29 -19.18
CA ARG A 21 7.88 -11.18 -17.95
C ARG A 21 6.47 -10.66 -18.22
N VAL A 22 6.33 -9.67 -19.11
CA VAL A 22 5.03 -9.15 -19.53
C VAL A 22 4.22 -10.26 -20.20
N ASP A 23 4.80 -10.99 -21.15
CA ASP A 23 4.13 -12.10 -21.85
C ASP A 23 3.68 -13.18 -20.87
N SER A 24 4.56 -13.57 -19.93
CA SER A 24 4.22 -14.54 -18.89
C SER A 24 3.09 -14.06 -17.96
N PHE A 25 3.04 -12.77 -17.65
CA PHE A 25 1.97 -12.19 -16.85
C PHE A 25 0.65 -12.15 -17.62
N MET A 26 0.70 -11.80 -18.90
CA MET A 26 -0.49 -11.72 -19.75
C MET A 26 -1.10 -13.10 -20.03
N ASP A 27 -0.28 -14.16 -20.00
CA ASP A 27 -0.71 -15.56 -20.15
C ASP A 27 -1.19 -16.18 -18.82
N ALA A 28 -0.93 -15.52 -17.68
CA ALA A 28 -1.38 -16.02 -16.40
C ALA A 28 -2.91 -15.95 -16.28
N SER A 29 -3.53 -17.04 -15.85
CA SER A 29 -4.95 -17.03 -15.55
C SER A 29 -5.22 -16.20 -14.31
N ALA A 30 -6.20 -15.29 -14.39
CA ALA A 30 -6.70 -14.57 -13.22
C ALA A 30 -7.31 -15.56 -12.20
N LEU A 31 -7.24 -15.21 -10.92
CA LEU A 31 -7.92 -15.98 -9.88
C LEU A 31 -9.42 -15.99 -10.14
N ASP A 32 -10.11 -17.10 -9.82
CA ASP A 32 -11.54 -17.30 -10.15
C ASP A 32 -12.44 -16.15 -9.69
N TRP A 33 -12.15 -15.55 -8.53
CA TRP A 33 -12.93 -14.43 -8.00
C TRP A 33 -12.65 -13.09 -8.71
N GLU A 34 -11.51 -12.98 -9.39
CA GLU A 34 -11.13 -11.78 -10.16
C GLU A 34 -11.66 -11.85 -11.60
N CYS A 35 -11.96 -13.04 -12.11
CA CYS A 35 -12.32 -13.24 -13.51
C CYS A 35 -13.46 -12.34 -13.99
N ASN A 36 -14.50 -12.16 -13.18
CA ASN A 36 -15.65 -11.34 -13.56
C ASN A 36 -15.32 -9.84 -13.65
N ALA A 37 -14.48 -9.36 -12.76
CA ALA A 37 -14.05 -7.95 -12.78
C ALA A 37 -13.02 -7.70 -13.90
N LEU A 38 -12.07 -8.61 -14.09
CA LEU A 38 -10.98 -8.46 -15.05
C LEU A 38 -11.41 -8.69 -16.49
N GLN A 39 -12.50 -9.45 -16.76
CA GLN A 39 -13.01 -9.65 -18.11
C GLN A 39 -13.39 -8.36 -18.85
N SER A 40 -13.74 -7.32 -18.11
CA SER A 40 -14.08 -6.01 -18.67
C SER A 40 -12.88 -5.06 -18.77
N VAL A 41 -11.73 -5.43 -18.19
CA VAL A 41 -10.52 -4.62 -18.20
C VAL A 41 -9.66 -4.98 -19.41
N ARG A 42 -9.28 -3.98 -20.20
CA ARG A 42 -8.35 -4.19 -21.30
C ARG A 42 -6.98 -4.55 -20.71
N PRO A 43 -6.40 -5.71 -21.08
CA PRO A 43 -5.06 -6.06 -20.63
C PRO A 43 -4.04 -5.00 -21.01
N GLY A 44 -3.12 -4.69 -20.10
CA GLY A 44 -2.10 -3.69 -20.35
C GLY A 44 -1.01 -3.73 -19.28
N VAL A 45 0.05 -3.00 -19.55
CA VAL A 45 1.18 -2.81 -18.63
C VAL A 45 1.36 -1.32 -18.41
N ILE A 46 1.52 -0.92 -17.16
CA ILE A 46 1.86 0.44 -16.77
C ILE A 46 3.36 0.45 -16.44
N ILE A 47 4.06 1.40 -17.02
CA ILE A 47 5.47 1.66 -16.70
C ILE A 47 5.51 3.02 -16.04
N GLU A 48 5.98 3.05 -14.81
CA GLU A 48 6.03 4.24 -13.99
C GLU A 48 7.47 4.59 -13.61
N GLU A 49 7.70 5.86 -13.32
CA GLU A 49 8.96 6.29 -12.75
C GLU A 49 9.15 5.67 -11.36
N LEU A 50 10.36 5.19 -11.09
CA LEU A 50 10.68 4.60 -9.81
C LEU A 50 10.84 5.70 -8.75
N VAL A 51 9.93 5.73 -7.80
CA VAL A 51 10.00 6.65 -6.65
C VAL A 51 10.96 6.08 -5.62
N LEU A 52 12.13 6.66 -5.49
CA LEU A 52 13.13 6.25 -4.52
C LEU A 52 13.65 7.46 -3.74
N ALA A 53 13.87 7.27 -2.44
CA ALA A 53 14.57 8.20 -1.59
C ALA A 53 15.92 7.60 -1.17
N GLU A 54 16.94 8.41 -1.12
CA GLU A 54 18.23 8.04 -0.59
C GLU A 54 18.24 8.28 0.92
N ASP A 55 18.52 7.24 1.71
CA ASP A 55 18.68 7.39 3.15
C ASP A 55 20.02 8.08 3.49
N SER A 56 20.22 8.41 4.75
CA SER A 56 21.46 9.08 5.22
C SER A 56 22.76 8.27 4.98
N ARG A 57 22.63 7.02 4.53
CA ARG A 57 23.76 6.12 4.23
C ARG A 57 23.94 5.92 2.71
N GLY A 58 23.20 6.66 1.90
CA GLY A 58 23.23 6.51 0.44
C GLY A 58 22.47 5.29 -0.07
N LYS A 59 21.66 4.63 0.78
CA LYS A 59 20.85 3.50 0.36
C LYS A 59 19.51 4.00 -0.17
N LEU A 60 19.19 3.59 -1.37
CA LEU A 60 17.88 3.88 -1.97
C LEU A 60 16.80 3.03 -1.28
N SER A 61 15.75 3.68 -0.84
CA SER A 61 14.59 3.04 -0.24
C SER A 61 13.33 3.83 -0.54
N VAL A 62 12.19 3.20 -0.37
CA VAL A 62 10.88 3.84 -0.37
C VAL A 62 10.12 3.30 0.82
N ASP A 63 9.43 4.17 1.53
CA ASP A 63 8.52 3.75 2.58
C ASP A 63 7.11 3.73 2.01
N GLU A 64 6.48 2.56 2.10
CA GLU A 64 5.09 2.36 1.71
C GLU A 64 4.21 2.34 2.96
N TYR A 65 3.10 3.07 2.86
CA TYR A 65 2.05 3.08 3.88
C TYR A 65 0.72 2.71 3.24
N LYS A 66 0.03 1.73 3.85
CA LYS A 66 -1.28 1.25 3.42
C LYS A 66 -2.33 1.74 4.40
N PHE A 67 -3.28 2.54 3.93
CA PHE A 67 -4.33 3.11 4.78
C PHE A 67 -5.66 2.44 4.52
N TYR A 68 -6.24 1.84 5.55
CA TYR A 68 -7.56 1.22 5.50
C TYR A 68 -8.61 2.23 5.93
N THR A 69 -9.51 2.56 5.00
CA THR A 69 -10.55 3.56 5.22
C THR A 69 -11.92 2.93 5.25
N VAL A 70 -12.78 3.42 6.13
CA VAL A 70 -14.20 3.05 6.20
C VAL A 70 -15.02 4.32 6.17
N TRP A 71 -15.96 4.41 5.25
CA TRP A 71 -16.80 5.61 5.05
C TRP A 71 -15.97 6.89 4.88
N GLY A 72 -14.84 6.79 4.18
CA GLY A 72 -13.96 7.92 3.93
C GLY A 72 -13.12 8.38 5.11
N GLN A 73 -13.02 7.59 6.17
CA GLN A 73 -12.18 7.85 7.33
C GLN A 73 -11.13 6.75 7.48
N VAL A 74 -9.88 7.12 7.72
CA VAL A 74 -8.81 6.17 8.03
C VAL A 74 -9.08 5.52 9.38
N MET A 75 -9.14 4.21 9.41
CA MET A 75 -9.25 3.42 10.64
C MET A 75 -7.88 3.13 11.23
N PHE A 76 -6.95 2.75 10.39
CA PHE A 76 -5.55 2.50 10.73
C PHE A 76 -4.70 2.50 9.46
N GLY A 77 -3.38 2.54 9.62
CA GLY A 77 -2.40 2.35 8.57
C GLY A 77 -1.50 1.15 8.86
N GLU A 78 -0.88 0.62 7.82
CA GLU A 78 0.25 -0.28 7.89
C GLU A 78 1.47 0.39 7.28
N SER A 79 2.60 0.35 7.97
CA SER A 79 3.89 0.68 7.38
C SER A 79 4.60 -0.62 7.01
N VAL A 80 5.00 -0.72 5.75
CA VAL A 80 5.78 -1.86 5.25
C VAL A 80 7.18 -1.36 4.92
N PRO A 81 8.11 -1.38 5.89
CA PRO A 81 9.46 -0.95 5.64
C PRO A 81 10.12 -1.88 4.62
N PHE A 82 10.65 -1.32 3.56
CA PHE A 82 11.29 -2.05 2.47
C PHE A 82 12.42 -2.98 2.95
N SER A 83 13.08 -2.63 4.06
CA SER A 83 14.26 -3.35 4.54
C SER A 83 13.96 -4.56 5.43
N SER A 84 12.79 -4.63 6.08
CA SER A 84 12.49 -5.65 7.09
C SER A 84 11.35 -6.60 6.70
N GLY A 85 10.47 -6.20 5.80
CA GLY A 85 9.28 -6.97 5.43
C GLY A 85 8.26 -7.16 6.57
N ALA A 86 8.51 -6.55 7.73
CA ALA A 86 7.64 -6.64 8.89
C ALA A 86 6.69 -5.44 8.90
N ALA A 87 5.41 -5.69 8.68
CA ALA A 87 4.39 -4.66 8.75
C ALA A 87 4.18 -4.19 10.20
N MET A 88 3.96 -2.89 10.37
CA MET A 88 3.52 -2.29 11.62
C MET A 88 2.12 -1.73 11.43
N GLU A 89 1.21 -2.10 12.32
CA GLU A 89 -0.12 -1.50 12.38
C GLU A 89 -0.05 -0.19 13.19
N ILE A 90 -0.59 0.88 12.64
CA ILE A 90 -0.47 2.24 13.17
C ILE A 90 -1.87 2.84 13.23
N SER A 91 -2.25 3.39 14.38
CA SER A 91 -3.54 4.08 14.52
C SER A 91 -3.61 5.33 13.64
N ARG A 92 -4.81 5.84 13.43
CA ARG A 92 -5.04 7.08 12.67
C ARG A 92 -4.22 8.27 13.19
N ASP A 93 -3.97 8.33 14.47
CA ASP A 93 -3.20 9.40 15.15
C ASP A 93 -1.70 9.07 15.32
N GLY A 94 -1.22 8.03 14.63
CA GLY A 94 0.20 7.72 14.55
C GLY A 94 0.76 6.86 15.68
N GLN A 95 -0.09 6.24 16.52
CA GLN A 95 0.39 5.32 17.55
C GLN A 95 0.60 3.92 16.97
N VAL A 96 1.73 3.29 17.27
CA VAL A 96 1.98 1.90 16.90
C VAL A 96 1.07 0.98 17.72
N LEU A 97 0.19 0.24 17.03
CA LEU A 97 -0.77 -0.68 17.64
C LEU A 97 -0.17 -2.06 17.81
N THR A 98 0.46 -2.57 16.75
CA THR A 98 1.18 -3.83 16.76
C THR A 98 2.46 -3.72 15.96
N SER A 99 3.49 -4.44 16.39
CA SER A 99 4.76 -4.54 15.69
C SER A 99 5.31 -5.95 15.85
N VAL A 100 5.73 -6.55 14.75
CA VAL A 100 6.36 -7.88 14.76
C VAL A 100 7.79 -7.81 15.32
N LEU A 101 8.40 -6.65 15.29
CA LEU A 101 9.73 -6.41 15.83
C LEU A 101 9.64 -5.48 17.06
N PRO A 102 10.51 -5.64 18.07
CA PRO A 102 10.68 -4.60 19.08
C PRO A 102 11.10 -3.32 18.36
N CYS A 103 10.12 -2.47 18.16
CA CYS A 103 10.30 -1.22 17.47
C CYS A 103 11.22 -0.35 18.31
N PRO A 104 12.41 0.09 17.82
CA PRO A 104 13.00 1.28 18.36
C PRO A 104 11.93 2.38 18.27
N PRO A 105 11.98 3.48 19.09
CA PRO A 105 11.04 4.57 18.95
C PRO A 105 11.06 4.97 17.46
N VAL A 106 10.12 4.41 16.71
CA VAL A 106 10.13 4.51 15.27
C VAL A 106 9.80 5.90 14.97
N CYS A 107 10.64 6.39 14.21
CA CYS A 107 10.38 7.51 13.38
C CYS A 107 9.20 7.19 12.46
N LEU A 108 8.00 7.32 13.00
CA LEU A 108 6.84 7.50 12.15
C LEU A 108 7.22 8.60 11.14
N SER A 109 6.94 8.38 9.90
CA SER A 109 7.22 9.42 8.91
C SER A 109 6.65 10.75 9.38
N PRO A 110 7.41 11.85 9.35
CA PRO A 110 6.88 13.17 9.70
C PRO A 110 5.67 13.57 8.82
N CYS A 111 5.45 12.82 7.73
CA CYS A 111 4.34 13.02 6.81
C CYS A 111 3.09 12.23 7.15
N TYR A 112 3.08 11.47 8.25
CA TYR A 112 1.98 10.55 8.53
C TYR A 112 0.61 11.22 8.51
N ASP A 113 0.48 12.37 9.17
CA ASP A 113 -0.77 13.14 9.17
C ASP A 113 -1.20 13.60 7.78
N GLN A 114 -0.23 14.00 6.94
CA GLN A 114 -0.52 14.37 5.56
C GLN A 114 -0.95 13.17 4.72
N MET A 115 -0.35 12.00 4.97
CA MET A 115 -0.76 10.76 4.31
C MET A 115 -2.17 10.35 4.72
N VAL A 116 -2.51 10.41 6.02
CA VAL A 116 -3.87 10.17 6.53
C VAL A 116 -4.88 11.08 5.82
N GLN A 117 -4.61 12.39 5.78
CA GLN A 117 -5.49 13.34 5.10
C GLN A 117 -5.65 13.03 3.60
N LYS A 118 -4.55 12.66 2.94
CA LYS A 118 -4.57 12.29 1.52
C LYS A 118 -5.40 11.03 1.27
N ALA A 119 -5.22 10.00 2.10
CA ALA A 119 -6.00 8.77 2.02
C ALA A 119 -7.51 9.03 2.25
N GLU A 120 -7.86 9.86 3.23
CA GLU A 120 -9.24 10.25 3.48
C GLU A 120 -9.85 11.04 2.31
N GLN A 121 -9.10 11.98 1.71
CA GLN A 121 -9.56 12.71 0.52
C GLN A 121 -9.85 11.78 -0.65
N ILE A 122 -8.98 10.80 -0.89
CA ILE A 122 -9.17 9.80 -1.96
C ILE A 122 -10.40 8.94 -1.66
N ALA A 123 -10.53 8.42 -0.44
CA ALA A 123 -11.65 7.57 -0.05
C ALA A 123 -13.00 8.30 -0.10
N GLN A 124 -13.05 9.55 0.33
CA GLN A 124 -14.25 10.41 0.22
C GLN A 124 -14.61 10.69 -1.24
N GLY A 125 -13.60 10.91 -2.09
CA GLY A 125 -13.81 11.08 -3.53
C GLY A 125 -14.32 9.81 -4.22
N ALA A 126 -13.85 8.66 -3.80
CA ALA A 126 -14.27 7.35 -4.32
C ALA A 126 -15.71 6.98 -3.92
N ARG A 127 -16.22 7.52 -2.81
CA ARG A 127 -17.57 7.28 -2.28
C ARG A 127 -17.87 5.81 -2.04
N THR A 128 -16.88 5.06 -1.57
CA THR A 128 -17.00 3.66 -1.21
C THR A 128 -17.11 3.50 0.30
N ASP A 129 -17.69 2.41 0.75
CA ASP A 129 -17.79 2.08 2.17
C ASP A 129 -16.49 1.57 2.76
N PHE A 130 -15.64 0.94 1.93
CA PHE A 130 -14.32 0.44 2.30
C PHE A 130 -13.33 0.63 1.17
N LEU A 131 -12.12 1.09 1.50
CA LEU A 131 -11.06 1.33 0.54
C LEU A 131 -9.70 1.22 1.22
N ARG A 132 -8.72 0.59 0.56
CA ARG A 132 -7.31 0.71 0.91
C ARG A 132 -6.63 1.70 -0.04
N VAL A 133 -5.86 2.60 0.52
CA VAL A 133 -5.05 3.56 -0.23
C VAL A 133 -3.59 3.35 0.14
N ASP A 134 -2.77 3.00 -0.83
CA ASP A 134 -1.35 2.78 -0.65
C ASP A 134 -0.57 4.02 -1.12
N LEU A 135 0.24 4.55 -0.24
CA LEU A 135 1.02 5.76 -0.48
C LEU A 135 2.52 5.47 -0.35
N LEU A 136 3.28 5.95 -1.30
CA LEU A 136 4.73 6.01 -1.23
C LEU A 136 5.14 7.40 -0.74
N VAL A 137 6.09 7.44 0.18
CA VAL A 137 6.64 8.69 0.67
C VAL A 137 8.09 8.83 0.23
N HIS A 138 8.41 10.00 -0.33
CA HIS A 138 9.76 10.37 -0.74
C HIS A 138 10.30 11.44 0.18
N GLY A 139 11.53 11.24 0.68
CA GLY A 139 12.26 12.24 1.44
C GLY A 139 11.56 12.73 2.71
N LYS A 140 11.60 14.05 2.93
CA LYS A 140 11.02 14.72 4.10
C LYS A 140 9.65 15.32 3.79
N CYS A 141 8.72 14.52 3.25
CA CYS A 141 7.38 14.95 2.84
C CYS A 141 7.31 15.84 1.58
N ASP A 142 8.36 15.90 0.80
CA ASP A 142 8.39 16.65 -0.45
C ASP A 142 7.74 15.90 -1.63
N GLY A 143 7.39 14.62 -1.45
CA GLY A 143 6.63 13.84 -2.40
C GLY A 143 5.78 12.76 -1.74
N LEU A 144 4.47 12.83 -1.97
CA LEU A 144 3.51 11.77 -1.66
C LEU A 144 2.91 11.26 -2.97
N TYR A 145 3.06 9.97 -3.22
CA TYR A 145 2.58 9.33 -4.44
C TYR A 145 1.57 8.24 -4.09
N VAL A 146 0.49 8.16 -4.83
CA VAL A 146 -0.47 7.06 -4.72
C VAL A 146 0.09 5.90 -5.53
N SER A 147 0.37 4.77 -4.87
CA SER A 147 0.83 3.56 -5.56
C SER A 147 -0.32 2.64 -5.93
N GLU A 148 -1.31 2.54 -5.05
CA GLU A 148 -2.46 1.66 -5.28
C GLU A 148 -3.71 2.19 -4.59
N VAL A 149 -4.87 1.91 -5.19
CA VAL A 149 -6.20 2.10 -4.58
C VAL A 149 -6.97 0.81 -4.77
N GLU A 150 -7.34 0.13 -3.67
CA GLU A 150 -7.93 -1.19 -3.71
C GLU A 150 -9.29 -1.23 -3.01
N LEU A 151 -10.32 -1.70 -3.73
CA LEU A 151 -11.70 -1.79 -3.23
C LEU A 151 -11.92 -3.02 -2.32
N TYR A 152 -11.17 -4.09 -2.54
CA TYR A 152 -11.30 -5.36 -1.82
C TYR A 152 -9.94 -5.86 -1.36
N PRO A 153 -9.30 -5.14 -0.43
CA PRO A 153 -7.96 -5.51 -0.01
C PRO A 153 -7.95 -6.86 0.68
N ALA A 154 -7.14 -7.78 0.14
CA ALA A 154 -6.82 -9.04 0.79
C ALA A 154 -5.84 -8.75 1.93
N SER A 155 -6.35 -8.51 3.13
CA SER A 155 -5.54 -8.13 4.28
C SER A 155 -5.78 -9.03 5.46
N ASP A 156 -4.71 -9.47 6.08
CA ASP A 156 -4.74 -10.27 7.29
C ASP A 156 -4.23 -9.45 8.49
N PHE A 157 -4.97 -8.41 8.82
CA PHE A 157 -4.68 -7.58 10.00
C PHE A 157 -5.17 -8.23 11.29
N SER A 158 -4.69 -7.73 12.42
CA SER A 158 -4.96 -8.27 13.74
C SER A 158 -6.45 -8.33 14.08
N ALA A 159 -6.85 -9.28 14.91
CA ALA A 159 -8.26 -9.46 15.28
C ALA A 159 -8.90 -8.19 15.86
N PRO A 160 -8.24 -7.39 16.73
CA PRO A 160 -8.79 -6.13 17.20
C PRO A 160 -9.09 -5.13 16.06
N LEU A 161 -8.24 -5.06 15.04
CA LEU A 161 -8.46 -4.18 13.90
C LEU A 161 -9.58 -4.68 12.99
N LYS A 162 -9.71 -6.00 12.81
CA LYS A 162 -10.88 -6.58 12.10
C LYS A 162 -12.19 -6.18 12.77
N GLU A 163 -12.26 -6.24 14.10
CA GLU A 163 -13.44 -5.83 14.85
C GLU A 163 -13.70 -4.32 14.75
N LEU A 164 -12.66 -3.49 14.85
CA LEU A 164 -12.75 -2.04 14.71
C LEU A 164 -13.34 -1.66 13.33
N VAL A 165 -12.80 -2.24 12.26
CA VAL A 165 -13.26 -2.03 10.89
C VAL A 165 -14.72 -2.48 10.75
N ALA A 166 -15.07 -3.68 11.23
CA ALA A 166 -16.42 -4.22 11.15
C ALA A 166 -17.45 -3.37 11.91
N GLN A 167 -17.09 -2.88 13.08
CA GLN A 167 -17.95 -1.99 13.87
C GLN A 167 -18.23 -0.66 13.14
N GLN A 168 -17.19 -0.04 12.61
CA GLN A 168 -17.33 1.22 11.89
C GLN A 168 -18.11 1.04 10.59
N TRP A 169 -17.87 -0.06 9.89
CA TRP A 169 -18.57 -0.40 8.66
C TRP A 169 -20.08 -0.57 8.90
N ARG A 170 -20.47 -1.34 9.93
CA ARG A 170 -21.87 -1.52 10.35
C ARG A 170 -22.55 -0.19 10.73
N LYS A 171 -21.87 0.70 11.45
CA LYS A 171 -22.41 2.02 11.82
C LYS A 171 -22.84 2.84 10.60
N GLY A 172 -22.09 2.77 9.51
CA GLY A 172 -22.43 3.47 8.28
C GLY A 172 -23.73 2.97 7.63
N TYR A 173 -24.08 1.71 7.87
CA TYR A 173 -25.37 1.14 7.45
C TYR A 173 -26.49 1.27 8.48
N GLY A 174 -26.21 1.78 9.67
CA GLY A 174 -27.18 1.92 10.75
C GLY A 174 -27.58 0.60 11.44
N ILE A 175 -26.68 -0.39 11.42
CA ILE A 175 -26.87 -1.73 12.00
C ILE A 175 -25.81 -2.07 13.05
#